data_68c64f6ac81eb893ccd3b02680179965
#
_entry.id   68c64f6ac81eb893ccd3b02680179965
#
_cell.length_a   1.000
_cell.length_b   1.000
_cell.length_c   1.000
_cell.angle_alpha   90.00
_cell.angle_beta   90.00
_cell.angle_gamma   90.00
#
_symmetry.space_group_name_H-M   'P 1'
#
loop_
_entity.id
_entity.type
_entity.pdbx_description
1 polymer ?
#
loop_
_entity_poly.entity_id
_entity_poly.type
_entity_poly.pdbx_seq_one_letter_code
_entity_poly.pdbx_strand_id
1 'polypeptide(L)'
;GTIEATSLMADPVIEPENYNDAAAVNTARKADDYTAPASPESAEDYPDIVLILSESFYDFDLVTDLQADTDIMPVTKNLPNSVYGHTISPHVGGGTNSTEYEMLTSNSLILMPSITPFNWLNLYNANSVVSYLKGLGYSTMAAHPYTNSNYRRDSAWLALGFDETHFQSDFTTQETYGDRPYQTDSATYRDWETMYEAMPEDKPRFSFLVSIQSHGDYDMNDASLDIVHAATDYGDYDALMDEYLSCIKMTDAAVQELCDYFTAQYEKTGRKVIVAMAGDHAPSFVKHVADASFAATDNDLQLLQRSTPFFIWANYPLEHTAAATSTTDPLNRMDMVMLTPTLLQQAGLPLSDYYEYLLEMKHNTPVVTAANDYMKVDGSTAEYGADPALDEWAKGYLMLEYNNIGAHAKRDQSIFDPAE
;
A
#
# COMPACT_ATOMS: atom_id res chain seq x y z
N GLY A 1 -17.23 -28.02 16.31
CA GLY A 1 -16.57 -27.87 15.01
C GLY A 1 -17.45 -27.27 13.93
N THR A 2 -18.69 -27.80 13.75
CA THR A 2 -19.58 -27.38 12.64
C THR A 2 -20.25 -26.02 12.90
N ILE A 3 -20.54 -25.69 14.14
CA ILE A 3 -21.19 -24.41 14.52
C ILE A 3 -20.21 -23.25 14.42
N GLU A 4 -18.96 -23.45 14.80
CA GLU A 4 -17.92 -22.42 14.66
C GLU A 4 -17.56 -22.15 13.19
N ALA A 5 -17.49 -23.19 12.37
CA ALA A 5 -17.24 -23.03 10.93
C ALA A 5 -18.40 -22.32 10.23
N THR A 6 -19.65 -22.59 10.64
CA THR A 6 -20.84 -21.93 10.08
C THR A 6 -20.94 -20.47 10.55
N SER A 7 -20.51 -20.16 11.76
CA SER A 7 -20.46 -18.79 12.30
C SER A 7 -19.39 -17.95 11.62
N LEU A 8 -18.20 -18.51 11.37
CA LEU A 8 -17.11 -17.86 10.61
C LEU A 8 -17.50 -17.60 9.15
N MET A 9 -18.30 -18.48 8.52
CA MET A 9 -18.82 -18.28 7.17
C MET A 9 -19.94 -17.23 7.11
N ALA A 10 -20.66 -16.98 8.23
CA ALA A 10 -21.73 -16.00 8.28
C ALA A 10 -21.23 -14.58 8.53
N ASP A 11 -20.17 -14.41 9.34
CA ASP A 11 -19.54 -13.12 9.63
C ASP A 11 -18.03 -13.33 9.86
N PRO A 12 -17.21 -13.13 8.82
CA PRO A 12 -15.77 -13.29 8.94
C PRO A 12 -15.08 -12.16 9.73
N VAL A 13 -15.78 -11.07 10.00
CA VAL A 13 -15.25 -9.89 10.69
C VAL A 13 -15.57 -9.95 12.17
N ILE A 14 -14.55 -9.88 13.01
CA ILE A 14 -14.71 -9.91 14.48
C ILE A 14 -15.26 -8.56 14.94
N GLU A 15 -16.38 -8.59 15.66
CA GLU A 15 -16.95 -7.40 16.27
C GLU A 15 -16.04 -6.89 17.41
N PRO A 16 -15.61 -5.62 17.38
CA PRO A 16 -14.81 -5.06 18.46
C PRO A 16 -15.56 -5.06 19.79
N GLU A 17 -14.83 -5.24 20.88
CA GLU A 17 -15.40 -5.16 22.23
C GLU A 17 -16.08 -3.80 22.44
N ASN A 18 -17.29 -3.82 23.01
CA ASN A 18 -18.13 -2.64 23.25
C ASN A 18 -18.53 -1.87 21.99
N TYR A 19 -18.53 -2.52 20.83
CA TYR A 19 -18.99 -1.87 19.61
C TYR A 19 -20.46 -1.45 19.72
N ASN A 20 -20.76 -0.25 19.26
CA ASN A 20 -22.10 0.18 18.89
C ASN A 20 -22.04 1.28 17.82
N ASP A 21 -23.08 1.44 17.03
CA ASP A 21 -23.12 2.38 15.92
C ASP A 21 -22.95 3.83 16.36
N ALA A 22 -23.51 4.20 17.52
CA ALA A 22 -23.36 5.56 18.06
C ALA A 22 -21.92 5.87 18.48
N ALA A 23 -21.19 4.88 19.01
CA ALA A 23 -19.78 5.04 19.35
C ALA A 23 -18.93 5.25 18.08
N ALA A 24 -19.24 4.56 16.98
CA ALA A 24 -18.57 4.75 15.70
C ALA A 24 -18.78 6.18 15.17
N VAL A 25 -20.01 6.70 15.18
CA VAL A 25 -20.33 8.07 14.77
C VAL A 25 -19.61 9.09 15.65
N ASN A 26 -19.61 8.89 16.98
CA ASN A 26 -18.91 9.79 17.90
C ASN A 26 -17.38 9.77 17.68
N THR A 27 -16.83 8.62 17.33
CA THR A 27 -15.42 8.47 16.99
C THR A 27 -15.09 9.26 15.72
N ALA A 28 -15.92 9.17 14.69
CA ALA A 28 -15.72 9.89 13.43
C ALA A 28 -15.67 11.42 13.66
N ARG A 29 -16.47 11.95 14.57
CA ARG A 29 -16.48 13.38 14.90
C ARG A 29 -15.18 13.90 15.52
N LYS A 30 -14.31 13.04 16.04
CA LYS A 30 -12.96 13.46 16.49
C LYS A 30 -12.11 13.97 15.33
N ALA A 31 -12.43 13.56 14.10
CA ALA A 31 -11.78 14.05 12.90
C ALA A 31 -12.10 15.52 12.57
N ASP A 32 -13.16 16.09 13.14
CA ASP A 32 -13.55 17.49 12.93
C ASP A 32 -12.45 18.48 13.38
N ASP A 33 -11.54 18.05 14.24
CA ASP A 33 -10.39 18.84 14.68
C ASP A 33 -9.22 18.82 13.66
N TYR A 34 -9.28 17.92 12.66
CA TYR A 34 -8.24 17.83 11.64
C TYR A 34 -8.37 18.94 10.60
N THR A 35 -7.26 19.64 10.38
CA THR A 35 -7.20 20.67 9.33
C THR A 35 -6.67 20.06 8.04
N ALA A 36 -7.57 19.74 7.12
CA ALA A 36 -7.19 19.28 5.80
C ALA A 36 -6.56 20.42 4.96
N PRO A 37 -5.61 20.10 4.07
CA PRO A 37 -5.18 21.05 3.05
C PRO A 37 -6.36 21.53 2.20
N ALA A 38 -6.27 22.77 1.69
CA ALA A 38 -7.31 23.30 0.81
C ALA A 38 -7.45 22.42 -0.45
N SER A 39 -8.68 22.01 -0.73
CA SER A 39 -9.00 21.26 -1.94
C SER A 39 -9.12 22.18 -3.16
N PRO A 40 -8.83 21.70 -4.38
CA PRO A 40 -9.13 22.44 -5.60
C PRO A 40 -10.62 22.83 -5.67
N GLU A 41 -10.90 24.00 -6.22
CA GLU A 41 -12.29 24.53 -6.32
C GLU A 41 -13.17 23.73 -7.27
N SER A 42 -12.56 23.00 -8.21
CA SER A 42 -13.27 22.26 -9.27
C SER A 42 -12.70 20.86 -9.45
N ALA A 43 -13.56 19.88 -9.71
CA ALA A 43 -13.16 18.52 -10.06
C ALA A 43 -12.30 18.45 -11.35
N GLU A 44 -12.38 19.46 -12.22
CA GLU A 44 -11.54 19.56 -13.41
C GLU A 44 -10.04 19.80 -13.04
N ASP A 45 -9.78 20.33 -11.86
CA ASP A 45 -8.42 20.59 -11.34
C ASP A 45 -7.84 19.41 -10.55
N TYR A 46 -8.60 18.33 -10.36
CA TYR A 46 -8.10 17.15 -9.66
C TYR A 46 -7.00 16.46 -10.46
N PRO A 47 -5.87 16.10 -9.84
CA PRO A 47 -4.85 15.33 -10.53
C PRO A 47 -5.33 13.90 -10.80
N ASP A 48 -4.77 13.26 -11.81
CA ASP A 48 -4.84 11.82 -11.92
C ASP A 48 -4.08 11.17 -10.76
N ILE A 49 -4.58 10.04 -10.29
CA ILE A 49 -4.01 9.29 -9.18
C ILE A 49 -3.57 7.92 -9.68
N VAL A 50 -2.30 7.61 -9.47
CA VAL A 50 -1.72 6.30 -9.76
C VAL A 50 -1.26 5.68 -8.45
N LEU A 51 -1.71 4.47 -8.17
CA LEU A 51 -1.38 3.70 -6.99
C LEU A 51 -0.76 2.37 -7.42
N ILE A 52 0.48 2.13 -7.05
CA ILE A 52 1.24 0.95 -7.45
C ILE A 52 1.58 0.12 -6.22
N LEU A 53 1.23 -1.15 -6.25
CA LEU A 53 1.69 -2.15 -5.31
C LEU A 53 2.78 -2.96 -5.99
N SER A 54 4.02 -2.80 -5.53
CA SER A 54 5.20 -3.40 -6.14
C SER A 54 5.55 -4.72 -5.46
N GLU A 55 5.58 -5.79 -6.25
CA GLU A 55 5.84 -7.15 -5.77
C GLU A 55 7.17 -7.27 -5.06
N SER A 56 7.14 -7.74 -3.81
CA SER A 56 8.31 -8.02 -2.95
C SER A 56 9.33 -6.87 -2.89
N PHE A 57 8.87 -5.63 -3.03
CA PHE A 57 9.73 -4.45 -3.01
C PHE A 57 10.11 -4.11 -1.58
N TYR A 58 11.36 -4.39 -1.21
CA TYR A 58 11.85 -4.30 0.16
C TYR A 58 13.31 -3.84 0.19
N ASP A 59 13.67 -3.08 1.22
CA ASP A 59 15.02 -2.57 1.43
C ASP A 59 15.73 -3.38 2.51
N PHE A 60 16.63 -4.28 2.11
CA PHE A 60 17.38 -5.11 3.04
C PHE A 60 18.35 -4.34 3.96
N ASP A 61 18.69 -3.09 3.60
CA ASP A 61 19.51 -2.23 4.47
C ASP A 61 18.84 -1.96 5.83
N LEU A 62 17.53 -2.21 5.96
CA LEU A 62 16.80 -2.10 7.21
C LEU A 62 17.18 -3.19 8.24
N VAL A 63 17.65 -4.34 7.79
CA VAL A 63 17.82 -5.53 8.64
C VAL A 63 19.15 -6.24 8.49
N THR A 64 20.01 -5.82 7.57
CA THR A 64 21.33 -6.45 7.37
C THR A 64 22.28 -5.49 6.64
N ASP A 65 23.59 -5.70 6.84
CA ASP A 65 24.62 -5.03 6.08
C ASP A 65 24.99 -5.88 4.86
N LEU A 66 24.47 -5.50 3.69
CA LEU A 66 24.64 -6.25 2.45
C LEU A 66 26.06 -6.22 1.91
N GLN A 67 26.81 -5.14 2.12
CA GLN A 67 28.06 -4.87 1.41
C GLN A 67 27.92 -5.09 -0.10
N ALA A 68 26.86 -4.48 -0.68
CA ALA A 68 26.55 -4.62 -2.09
C ALA A 68 27.57 -3.89 -2.96
N ASP A 69 27.84 -4.44 -4.14
CA ASP A 69 28.77 -3.87 -5.11
C ASP A 69 28.24 -2.64 -5.87
N THR A 70 26.94 -2.35 -5.73
CA THR A 70 26.30 -1.19 -6.33
C THR A 70 25.12 -0.71 -5.47
N ASP A 71 24.74 0.56 -5.61
CA ASP A 71 23.54 1.10 -4.99
C ASP A 71 22.28 0.47 -5.62
N ILE A 72 21.36 -0.02 -4.79
CA ILE A 72 20.21 -0.81 -5.23
C ILE A 72 19.02 0.08 -5.57
N MET A 73 18.78 1.12 -4.76
CA MET A 73 17.59 1.98 -4.85
C MET A 73 17.92 3.47 -4.95
N PRO A 74 18.87 3.89 -5.81
CA PRO A 74 19.26 5.30 -5.87
C PRO A 74 18.14 6.22 -6.35
N VAL A 75 17.25 5.74 -7.21
CA VAL A 75 16.15 6.55 -7.76
C VAL A 75 15.05 6.72 -6.71
N THR A 76 14.50 5.65 -6.20
CA THR A 76 13.36 5.68 -5.27
C THR A 76 13.67 6.46 -4.00
N LYS A 77 14.86 6.30 -3.44
CA LYS A 77 15.28 7.00 -2.22
C LYS A 77 15.57 8.49 -2.41
N ASN A 78 15.73 8.96 -3.64
CA ASN A 78 16.17 10.32 -3.95
C ASN A 78 15.30 11.03 -5.01
N LEU A 79 14.06 10.59 -5.23
CA LEU A 79 13.16 11.25 -6.17
C LEU A 79 12.95 12.72 -5.78
N PRO A 80 13.23 13.68 -6.69
CA PRO A 80 12.86 15.08 -6.47
C PRO A 80 11.33 15.22 -6.36
N ASN A 81 10.85 16.20 -5.60
CA ASN A 81 9.43 16.47 -5.47
C ASN A 81 8.63 15.24 -5.00
N SER A 82 9.14 14.57 -3.97
CA SER A 82 8.53 13.36 -3.43
C SER A 82 8.58 13.30 -1.92
N VAL A 83 7.79 12.40 -1.37
CA VAL A 83 7.89 11.92 0.01
C VAL A 83 8.33 10.46 -0.04
N TYR A 84 9.29 10.11 0.79
CA TYR A 84 9.79 8.74 0.94
C TYR A 84 9.62 8.26 2.38
N GLY A 85 9.30 7.00 2.55
CA GLY A 85 9.17 6.38 3.85
C GLY A 85 8.91 4.89 3.73
N HIS A 86 8.28 4.32 4.76
CA HIS A 86 7.98 2.89 4.81
C HIS A 86 6.54 2.66 5.28
N THR A 87 5.86 1.71 4.65
CA THR A 87 4.55 1.22 5.07
C THR A 87 4.71 -0.12 5.77
N ILE A 88 3.88 -0.38 6.77
CA ILE A 88 3.90 -1.67 7.46
C ILE A 88 2.92 -2.60 6.76
N SER A 89 3.49 -3.63 6.12
CA SER A 89 2.71 -4.68 5.46
C SER A 89 2.07 -5.62 6.49
N PRO A 90 0.88 -6.17 6.22
CA PRO A 90 0.27 -7.19 7.10
C PRO A 90 1.05 -8.50 7.13
N HIS A 91 1.87 -8.80 6.13
CA HIS A 91 2.57 -10.06 5.96
C HIS A 91 4.07 -9.90 5.62
N VAL A 92 4.79 -11.00 5.78
CA VAL A 92 6.12 -11.23 5.23
C VAL A 92 6.02 -12.44 4.29
N GLY A 93 6.40 -12.27 3.04
CA GLY A 93 6.36 -13.34 2.03
C GLY A 93 4.95 -13.80 1.68
N GLY A 94 4.43 -13.36 0.56
CA GLY A 94 3.09 -13.68 0.10
C GLY A 94 1.98 -12.87 0.76
N GLY A 95 0.73 -13.15 0.40
CA GLY A 95 -0.42 -12.43 0.91
C GLY A 95 -0.64 -11.07 0.26
N THR A 96 -0.26 -10.88 -0.99
CA THR A 96 -0.42 -9.63 -1.74
C THR A 96 -1.84 -9.09 -1.70
N ASN A 97 -2.85 -9.98 -1.79
CA ASN A 97 -4.26 -9.59 -1.70
C ASN A 97 -4.64 -8.94 -0.36
N SER A 98 -4.00 -9.33 0.73
CA SER A 98 -4.21 -8.70 2.04
C SER A 98 -3.68 -7.27 2.04
N THR A 99 -2.52 -7.04 1.45
CA THR A 99 -1.96 -5.70 1.27
C THR A 99 -2.79 -4.85 0.31
N GLU A 100 -3.27 -5.44 -0.80
CA GLU A 100 -4.22 -4.77 -1.71
C GLU A 100 -5.47 -4.32 -0.95
N TYR A 101 -6.03 -5.20 -0.13
CA TYR A 101 -7.21 -4.89 0.67
C TYR A 101 -6.96 -3.73 1.62
N GLU A 102 -5.86 -3.75 2.38
CA GLU A 102 -5.50 -2.66 3.29
C GLU A 102 -5.25 -1.34 2.54
N MET A 103 -4.56 -1.39 1.42
CA MET A 103 -4.29 -0.22 0.59
C MET A 103 -5.55 0.39 -0.02
N LEU A 104 -6.46 -0.43 -0.55
CA LEU A 104 -7.65 0.03 -1.25
C LEU A 104 -8.80 0.43 -0.33
N THR A 105 -8.96 -0.23 0.82
CA THR A 105 -10.07 0.02 1.75
C THR A 105 -9.69 0.87 2.95
N SER A 106 -8.40 0.99 3.25
CA SER A 106 -7.88 1.55 4.51
C SER A 106 -8.42 0.83 5.76
N ASN A 107 -8.89 -0.41 5.60
CA ASN A 107 -9.24 -1.33 6.67
C ASN A 107 -8.10 -2.32 6.90
N SER A 108 -7.77 -2.57 8.15
CA SER A 108 -6.73 -3.53 8.53
C SER A 108 -7.24 -4.96 8.61
N LEU A 109 -6.31 -5.92 8.71
CA LEU A 109 -6.65 -7.32 9.01
C LEU A 109 -6.85 -7.61 10.50
N ILE A 110 -6.78 -6.61 11.38
CA ILE A 110 -6.89 -6.81 12.84
C ILE A 110 -8.19 -7.52 13.22
N LEU A 111 -9.31 -7.15 12.59
CA LEU A 111 -10.61 -7.75 12.83
C LEU A 111 -10.84 -9.08 12.09
N MET A 112 -9.88 -9.53 11.29
CA MET A 112 -9.97 -10.78 10.51
C MET A 112 -8.59 -11.42 10.26
N PRO A 113 -7.81 -11.71 11.30
CA PRO A 113 -6.38 -12.05 11.17
C PRO A 113 -6.11 -13.36 10.43
N SER A 114 -7.10 -14.24 10.32
CA SER A 114 -6.97 -15.57 9.70
C SER A 114 -7.67 -15.69 8.34
N ILE A 115 -8.07 -14.57 7.74
CA ILE A 115 -8.93 -14.57 6.55
C ILE A 115 -8.20 -13.89 5.38
N THR A 116 -8.37 -14.46 4.20
CA THR A 116 -8.01 -13.84 2.92
C THR A 116 -9.19 -12.96 2.48
N PRO A 117 -9.08 -11.62 2.56
CA PRO A 117 -10.24 -10.73 2.38
C PRO A 117 -10.97 -10.92 1.05
N PHE A 118 -10.24 -11.06 -0.05
CA PHE A 118 -10.83 -11.21 -1.39
C PHE A 118 -11.64 -12.51 -1.55
N ASN A 119 -11.36 -13.52 -0.74
CA ASN A 119 -12.08 -14.80 -0.81
C ASN A 119 -13.31 -14.85 0.10
N TRP A 120 -13.35 -14.04 1.15
CA TRP A 120 -14.34 -14.19 2.22
C TRP A 120 -15.23 -12.99 2.47
N LEU A 121 -14.83 -11.77 2.05
CA LEU A 121 -15.62 -10.57 2.26
C LEU A 121 -16.56 -10.28 1.09
N ASN A 122 -17.72 -9.72 1.40
CA ASN A 122 -18.58 -9.11 0.41
C ASN A 122 -18.10 -7.68 0.09
N LEU A 123 -17.21 -7.58 -0.89
CA LEU A 123 -16.58 -6.31 -1.26
C LEU A 123 -17.53 -5.35 -2.01
N TYR A 124 -18.69 -5.81 -2.47
CA TYR A 124 -19.71 -4.94 -3.07
C TYR A 124 -20.24 -3.88 -2.10
N ASN A 125 -20.23 -4.18 -0.81
CA ASN A 125 -20.70 -3.27 0.23
C ASN A 125 -19.58 -2.53 0.96
N ALA A 126 -18.33 -2.80 0.64
CA ALA A 126 -17.20 -2.14 1.29
C ALA A 126 -16.92 -0.76 0.68
N ASN A 127 -16.78 0.26 1.51
CA ASN A 127 -16.19 1.52 1.06
C ASN A 127 -14.71 1.32 0.78
N SER A 128 -14.22 1.92 -0.29
CA SER A 128 -12.83 1.85 -0.74
C SER A 128 -12.44 3.15 -1.42
N VAL A 129 -11.17 3.33 -1.72
CA VAL A 129 -10.71 4.45 -2.55
C VAL A 129 -11.34 4.41 -3.95
N VAL A 130 -11.68 3.22 -4.45
CA VAL A 130 -12.34 3.08 -5.76
C VAL A 130 -13.71 3.74 -5.76
N SER A 131 -14.57 3.37 -4.81
CA SER A 131 -15.91 3.98 -4.68
C SER A 131 -15.81 5.48 -4.33
N TYR A 132 -14.84 5.85 -3.49
CA TYR A 132 -14.61 7.23 -3.09
C TYR A 132 -14.25 8.14 -4.28
N LEU A 133 -13.27 7.73 -5.07
CA LEU A 133 -12.83 8.51 -6.24
C LEU A 133 -13.88 8.51 -7.35
N LYS A 134 -14.62 7.42 -7.56
CA LYS A 134 -15.78 7.42 -8.47
C LYS A 134 -16.82 8.44 -8.04
N GLY A 135 -17.09 8.56 -6.75
CA GLY A 135 -17.97 9.58 -6.18
C GLY A 135 -17.50 11.01 -6.44
N LEU A 136 -16.19 11.22 -6.61
CA LEU A 136 -15.59 12.51 -6.99
C LEU A 136 -15.47 12.71 -8.50
N GLY A 137 -15.96 11.78 -9.32
CA GLY A 137 -15.98 11.91 -10.78
C GLY A 137 -14.80 11.23 -11.51
N TYR A 138 -13.97 10.47 -10.84
CA TYR A 138 -12.86 9.72 -11.45
C TYR A 138 -13.38 8.55 -12.29
N SER A 139 -12.71 8.30 -13.44
CA SER A 139 -12.71 6.98 -14.06
C SER A 139 -11.67 6.09 -13.37
N THR A 140 -11.91 4.77 -13.34
CA THR A 140 -11.10 3.85 -12.54
C THR A 140 -10.67 2.63 -13.34
N MET A 141 -9.40 2.24 -13.19
CA MET A 141 -8.81 1.09 -13.86
C MET A 141 -7.88 0.35 -12.89
N ALA A 142 -7.90 -0.99 -12.94
CA ALA A 142 -6.92 -1.81 -12.25
C ALA A 142 -6.24 -2.77 -13.22
N ALA A 143 -4.95 -3.04 -13.01
CA ALA A 143 -4.15 -3.85 -13.91
C ALA A 143 -3.13 -4.72 -13.15
N HIS A 144 -2.90 -5.94 -13.66
CA HIS A 144 -1.93 -6.88 -13.12
C HIS A 144 -1.39 -7.78 -14.25
N PRO A 145 -0.06 -7.80 -14.51
CA PRO A 145 0.52 -8.53 -15.64
C PRO A 145 0.69 -10.04 -15.38
N TYR A 146 -0.26 -10.64 -14.67
CA TYR A 146 -0.27 -12.07 -14.36
C TYR A 146 -1.71 -12.59 -14.36
N THR A 147 -1.94 -13.80 -13.79
CA THR A 147 -3.25 -14.45 -13.86
C THR A 147 -4.32 -13.63 -13.11
N ASN A 148 -5.54 -13.66 -13.64
CA ASN A 148 -6.70 -12.99 -13.04
C ASN A 148 -7.32 -13.75 -11.87
N SER A 149 -7.07 -15.06 -11.79
CA SER A 149 -7.73 -15.95 -10.83
C SER A 149 -7.03 -16.03 -9.46
N ASN A 150 -5.77 -15.64 -9.36
CA ASN A 150 -5.07 -15.60 -8.07
C ASN A 150 -5.82 -14.71 -7.08
N TYR A 151 -6.13 -15.26 -5.89
CA TYR A 151 -6.91 -14.60 -4.84
C TYR A 151 -8.29 -14.13 -5.30
N ARG A 152 -8.85 -14.67 -6.39
CA ARG A 152 -10.10 -14.17 -7.00
C ARG A 152 -10.04 -12.67 -7.30
N ARG A 153 -8.89 -12.19 -7.72
CA ARG A 153 -8.62 -10.76 -7.94
C ARG A 153 -9.58 -10.13 -8.94
N ASP A 154 -9.89 -10.83 -10.03
CA ASP A 154 -10.87 -10.38 -11.03
C ASP A 154 -12.24 -10.09 -10.40
N SER A 155 -12.76 -11.00 -9.59
CA SER A 155 -14.04 -10.83 -8.87
C SER A 155 -13.96 -9.74 -7.82
N ALA A 156 -12.84 -9.67 -7.08
CA ALA A 156 -12.64 -8.65 -6.04
C ALA A 156 -12.57 -7.24 -6.61
N TRP A 157 -11.85 -7.03 -7.70
CA TRP A 157 -11.74 -5.72 -8.34
C TRP A 157 -13.08 -5.28 -8.96
N LEU A 158 -13.83 -6.22 -9.54
CA LEU A 158 -15.19 -5.94 -10.01
C LEU A 158 -16.10 -5.50 -8.85
N ALA A 159 -16.05 -6.22 -7.73
CA ALA A 159 -16.85 -5.91 -6.54
C ALA A 159 -16.49 -4.55 -5.93
N LEU A 160 -15.21 -4.16 -5.92
CA LEU A 160 -14.77 -2.85 -5.46
C LEU A 160 -15.20 -1.71 -6.38
N GLY A 161 -15.58 -2.01 -7.63
CA GLY A 161 -16.21 -1.05 -8.54
C GLY A 161 -15.29 -0.44 -9.59
N PHE A 162 -14.11 -1.02 -9.87
CA PHE A 162 -13.29 -0.58 -11.01
C PHE A 162 -14.07 -0.63 -12.31
N ASP A 163 -13.99 0.43 -13.11
CA ASP A 163 -14.69 0.53 -14.40
C ASP A 163 -14.12 -0.45 -15.42
N GLU A 164 -12.81 -0.67 -15.40
CA GLU A 164 -12.10 -1.62 -16.26
C GLU A 164 -10.96 -2.30 -15.52
N THR A 165 -10.65 -3.54 -15.94
CA THR A 165 -9.56 -4.34 -15.40
C THR A 165 -8.76 -4.97 -16.53
N HIS A 166 -7.44 -5.08 -16.33
CA HIS A 166 -6.52 -5.68 -17.28
C HIS A 166 -5.64 -6.72 -16.58
N PHE A 167 -5.44 -7.86 -17.24
CA PHE A 167 -4.64 -8.97 -16.74
C PHE A 167 -3.62 -9.43 -17.79
N GLN A 168 -2.96 -10.55 -17.55
CA GLN A 168 -1.81 -11.03 -18.32
C GLN A 168 -1.97 -10.92 -19.83
N SER A 169 -3.14 -11.26 -20.39
CA SER A 169 -3.37 -11.24 -21.84
C SER A 169 -3.36 -9.82 -22.44
N ASP A 170 -3.56 -8.79 -21.63
CA ASP A 170 -3.55 -7.39 -22.05
C ASP A 170 -2.14 -6.79 -22.06
N PHE A 171 -1.17 -7.45 -21.42
CA PHE A 171 0.23 -7.06 -21.38
C PHE A 171 0.98 -7.77 -22.49
N THR A 172 1.33 -7.05 -23.53
CA THR A 172 1.79 -7.63 -24.80
C THR A 172 3.30 -7.67 -24.98
N THR A 173 4.08 -6.91 -24.20
CA THR A 173 5.53 -6.78 -24.38
C THR A 173 6.29 -8.06 -24.04
N GLN A 174 5.85 -8.87 -23.10
CA GLN A 174 6.39 -10.20 -22.76
C GLN A 174 7.91 -10.22 -22.51
N GLU A 175 8.42 -9.20 -21.86
CA GLU A 175 9.84 -9.10 -21.47
C GLU A 175 10.05 -9.72 -20.09
N THR A 176 11.06 -10.58 -19.95
CA THR A 176 11.40 -11.25 -18.69
C THR A 176 12.87 -11.02 -18.33
N TYR A 177 13.20 -11.18 -17.05
CA TYR A 177 14.58 -11.17 -16.58
C TYR A 177 15.13 -12.61 -16.61
N GLY A 178 15.95 -12.91 -17.62
CA GLY A 178 16.44 -14.27 -17.84
C GLY A 178 15.29 -15.25 -18.07
N ASP A 179 15.35 -16.39 -17.41
CA ASP A 179 14.33 -17.44 -17.46
C ASP A 179 13.28 -17.32 -16.34
N ARG A 180 13.25 -16.21 -15.62
CA ARG A 180 12.17 -15.91 -14.68
C ARG A 180 10.84 -15.77 -15.46
N PRO A 181 9.74 -16.34 -14.96
CA PRO A 181 8.49 -16.39 -15.73
C PRO A 181 7.64 -15.11 -15.67
N TYR A 182 8.17 -14.04 -15.10
CA TYR A 182 7.43 -12.82 -14.79
C TYR A 182 7.84 -11.67 -15.70
N GLN A 183 6.85 -10.91 -16.17
CA GLN A 183 7.10 -9.69 -16.94
C GLN A 183 7.85 -8.66 -16.08
N THR A 184 8.87 -8.01 -16.68
CA THR A 184 9.63 -6.97 -15.99
C THR A 184 8.75 -5.76 -15.67
N ASP A 185 9.12 -5.00 -14.64
CA ASP A 185 8.41 -3.77 -14.27
C ASP A 185 8.50 -2.72 -15.37
N SER A 186 9.64 -2.60 -16.04
CA SER A 186 9.81 -1.70 -17.19
C SER A 186 8.81 -1.99 -18.30
N ALA A 187 8.68 -3.25 -18.72
CA ALA A 187 7.70 -3.68 -19.72
C ALA A 187 6.27 -3.51 -19.22
N THR A 188 6.02 -3.83 -17.95
CA THR A 188 4.71 -3.67 -17.30
C THR A 188 4.27 -2.20 -17.33
N TYR A 189 5.13 -1.28 -16.98
CA TYR A 189 4.78 0.15 -16.98
C TYR A 189 4.51 0.66 -18.40
N ARG A 190 5.29 0.26 -19.40
CA ARG A 190 5.05 0.65 -20.79
C ARG A 190 3.70 0.16 -21.32
N ASP A 191 3.36 -1.11 -21.07
CA ASP A 191 2.06 -1.64 -21.47
C ASP A 191 0.91 -0.95 -20.71
N TRP A 192 1.08 -0.73 -19.40
CA TRP A 192 0.12 -0.03 -18.57
C TRP A 192 -0.08 1.43 -19.00
N GLU A 193 0.99 2.14 -19.38
CA GLU A 193 0.90 3.53 -19.89
C GLU A 193 -0.03 3.63 -21.10
N THR A 194 -0.01 2.64 -21.99
CA THR A 194 -0.95 2.57 -23.12
C THR A 194 -2.39 2.41 -22.65
N MET A 195 -2.64 1.56 -21.66
CA MET A 195 -3.98 1.40 -21.05
C MET A 195 -4.43 2.67 -20.35
N TYR A 196 -3.53 3.32 -19.64
CA TYR A 196 -3.80 4.59 -18.94
C TYR A 196 -4.17 5.70 -19.93
N GLU A 197 -3.44 5.83 -21.02
CA GLU A 197 -3.76 6.83 -22.07
C GLU A 197 -5.12 6.58 -22.75
N ALA A 198 -5.58 5.34 -22.78
CA ALA A 198 -6.88 4.97 -23.34
C ALA A 198 -8.06 5.25 -22.40
N MET A 199 -7.81 5.59 -21.14
CA MET A 199 -8.87 6.00 -20.22
C MET A 199 -9.50 7.34 -20.64
N PRO A 200 -10.77 7.65 -20.25
CA PRO A 200 -11.42 8.89 -20.60
C PRO A 200 -10.56 10.14 -20.33
N GLU A 201 -10.48 11.04 -21.32
CA GLU A 201 -9.70 12.27 -21.21
C GLU A 201 -10.42 13.38 -20.45
N ASP A 202 -11.75 13.34 -20.45
CA ASP A 202 -12.65 14.34 -19.87
C ASP A 202 -12.90 14.15 -18.36
N LYS A 203 -12.25 13.16 -17.75
CA LYS A 203 -12.35 12.86 -16.32
C LYS A 203 -10.97 12.73 -15.73
N PRO A 204 -10.81 13.01 -14.41
CA PRO A 204 -9.63 12.57 -13.71
C PRO A 204 -9.58 11.04 -13.68
N ARG A 205 -8.37 10.48 -13.71
CA ARG A 205 -8.13 9.05 -13.80
C ARG A 205 -7.57 8.51 -12.50
N PHE A 206 -8.11 7.39 -12.04
CA PHE A 206 -7.50 6.59 -11.00
C PHE A 206 -7.08 5.25 -11.58
N SER A 207 -5.80 4.91 -11.46
CA SER A 207 -5.29 3.61 -11.87
C SER A 207 -4.55 2.93 -10.74
N PHE A 208 -4.90 1.67 -10.50
CA PHE A 208 -4.25 0.77 -9.55
C PHE A 208 -3.49 -0.31 -10.32
N LEU A 209 -2.20 -0.44 -10.06
CA LEU A 209 -1.32 -1.41 -10.71
C LEU A 209 -0.65 -2.30 -9.67
N VAL A 210 -0.77 -3.62 -9.84
CA VAL A 210 -0.03 -4.62 -9.06
C VAL A 210 1.02 -5.26 -9.97
N SER A 211 2.31 -5.10 -9.64
CA SER A 211 3.40 -5.67 -10.42
C SER A 211 3.68 -7.13 -10.08
N ILE A 212 4.60 -7.79 -10.78
CA ILE A 212 4.92 -9.20 -10.59
C ILE A 212 6.42 -9.52 -10.69
N GLN A 213 7.25 -8.65 -11.27
CA GLN A 213 8.64 -8.95 -11.61
C GLN A 213 9.42 -9.65 -10.50
N SER A 214 9.35 -9.12 -9.30
CA SER A 214 10.18 -9.56 -8.16
C SER A 214 9.58 -10.70 -7.34
N HIS A 215 8.56 -11.38 -7.86
CA HIS A 215 7.95 -12.55 -7.21
C HIS A 215 8.97 -13.69 -7.04
N GLY A 216 8.95 -14.39 -5.90
CA GLY A 216 9.72 -15.64 -5.71
C GLY A 216 9.19 -16.77 -6.64
N ASP A 217 9.92 -17.85 -6.86
CA ASP A 217 11.22 -18.14 -6.27
C ASP A 217 12.36 -17.42 -7.02
N TYR A 218 13.52 -17.30 -6.36
CA TYR A 218 14.71 -16.69 -6.92
C TYR A 218 15.71 -17.80 -7.25
N ASP A 219 15.44 -18.52 -8.34
CA ASP A 219 16.13 -19.74 -8.76
C ASP A 219 16.46 -19.74 -10.26
N MET A 220 16.75 -18.57 -10.80
CA MET A 220 17.15 -18.37 -12.19
C MET A 220 18.36 -19.25 -12.55
N ASN A 221 18.34 -19.88 -13.72
CA ASN A 221 19.40 -20.82 -14.14
C ASN A 221 20.73 -20.13 -14.43
N ASP A 222 20.72 -18.89 -14.90
CA ASP A 222 21.93 -18.15 -15.28
C ASP A 222 22.21 -17.01 -14.30
N ALA A 223 22.98 -17.27 -13.25
CA ALA A 223 23.39 -16.29 -12.25
C ALA A 223 24.31 -15.21 -12.81
N SER A 224 24.88 -15.40 -14.01
CA SER A 224 25.71 -14.36 -14.65
C SER A 224 24.91 -13.14 -15.10
N LEU A 225 23.58 -13.25 -15.14
CA LEU A 225 22.67 -12.15 -15.43
C LEU A 225 22.45 -11.23 -14.23
N ASP A 226 22.83 -11.64 -13.02
CA ASP A 226 22.71 -10.80 -11.84
C ASP A 226 23.55 -9.53 -11.95
N ILE A 227 22.96 -8.41 -11.61
CA ILE A 227 23.59 -7.07 -11.73
C ILE A 227 23.96 -6.48 -10.38
N VAL A 228 23.55 -7.11 -9.28
CA VAL A 228 23.90 -6.76 -7.91
C VAL A 228 24.45 -7.98 -7.21
N HIS A 229 25.56 -7.80 -6.48
CA HIS A 229 26.16 -8.85 -5.67
C HIS A 229 26.41 -8.32 -4.27
N ALA A 230 25.91 -9.06 -3.26
CA ALA A 230 26.19 -8.80 -1.86
C ALA A 230 27.49 -9.53 -1.46
N ALA A 231 28.41 -8.84 -0.78
CA ALA A 231 29.63 -9.46 -0.29
C ALA A 231 29.46 -10.17 1.06
N THR A 232 28.42 -9.83 1.80
CA THR A 232 28.09 -10.51 3.07
C THR A 232 27.71 -11.97 2.80
N ASP A 233 28.22 -12.88 3.62
CA ASP A 233 27.97 -14.32 3.52
C ASP A 233 26.61 -14.65 4.18
N TYR A 234 25.66 -15.05 3.36
CA TYR A 234 24.33 -15.53 3.77
C TYR A 234 24.16 -17.05 3.58
N GLY A 235 25.26 -17.75 3.29
CA GLY A 235 25.25 -19.19 3.10
C GLY A 235 24.36 -19.62 1.94
N ASP A 236 23.40 -20.49 2.21
CA ASP A 236 22.46 -21.02 1.20
C ASP A 236 21.59 -19.94 0.52
N TYR A 237 21.55 -18.74 1.09
CA TYR A 237 20.76 -17.61 0.56
C TYR A 237 21.56 -16.65 -0.31
N ASP A 238 22.86 -16.87 -0.54
CA ASP A 238 23.68 -15.94 -1.34
C ASP A 238 23.12 -15.76 -2.77
N ALA A 239 22.86 -16.85 -3.47
CA ALA A 239 22.36 -16.81 -4.83
C ALA A 239 20.94 -16.21 -4.91
N LEU A 240 20.09 -16.53 -3.95
CA LEU A 240 18.74 -15.92 -3.85
C LEU A 240 18.83 -14.42 -3.64
N MET A 241 19.74 -13.99 -2.77
CA MET A 241 19.92 -12.56 -2.45
C MET A 241 20.36 -11.78 -3.69
N ASP A 242 21.36 -12.25 -4.42
CA ASP A 242 21.90 -11.55 -5.59
C ASP A 242 20.83 -11.40 -6.69
N GLU A 243 20.08 -12.46 -6.97
CA GLU A 243 18.97 -12.40 -7.93
C GLU A 243 17.87 -11.46 -7.45
N TYR A 244 17.46 -11.55 -6.19
CA TYR A 244 16.45 -10.67 -5.60
C TYR A 244 16.88 -9.20 -5.70
N LEU A 245 18.09 -8.87 -5.25
CA LEU A 245 18.61 -7.49 -5.29
C LEU A 245 18.71 -6.95 -6.71
N SER A 246 19.03 -7.81 -7.67
CA SER A 246 19.04 -7.45 -9.10
C SER A 246 17.63 -7.12 -9.60
N CYS A 247 16.62 -7.89 -9.18
CA CYS A 247 15.22 -7.54 -9.47
C CYS A 247 14.83 -6.17 -8.89
N ILE A 248 15.21 -5.88 -7.65
CA ILE A 248 14.88 -4.61 -7.00
C ILE A 248 15.59 -3.43 -7.69
N LYS A 249 16.85 -3.60 -8.09
CA LYS A 249 17.55 -2.58 -8.88
C LYS A 249 16.86 -2.31 -10.21
N MET A 250 16.34 -3.34 -10.87
CA MET A 250 15.56 -3.19 -12.09
C MET A 250 14.24 -2.46 -11.84
N THR A 251 13.55 -2.75 -10.74
CA THR A 251 12.36 -2.02 -10.30
C THR A 251 12.66 -0.53 -10.10
N ASP A 252 13.75 -0.22 -9.41
CA ASP A 252 14.19 1.16 -9.16
C ASP A 252 14.46 1.93 -10.47
N ALA A 253 15.11 1.28 -11.44
CA ALA A 253 15.32 1.87 -12.77
C ALA A 253 13.97 2.09 -13.51
N ALA A 254 13.03 1.17 -13.39
CA ALA A 254 11.71 1.30 -13.99
C ALA A 254 10.91 2.47 -13.39
N VAL A 255 11.11 2.78 -12.10
CA VAL A 255 10.52 3.97 -11.47
C VAL A 255 11.00 5.25 -12.15
N GLN A 256 12.28 5.34 -12.51
CA GLN A 256 12.78 6.50 -13.26
C GLN A 256 12.09 6.63 -14.62
N GLU A 257 11.93 5.52 -15.34
CA GLU A 257 11.23 5.52 -16.64
C GLU A 257 9.78 6.01 -16.49
N LEU A 258 9.08 5.56 -15.44
CA LEU A 258 7.72 5.98 -15.14
C LEU A 258 7.63 7.49 -14.84
N CYS A 259 8.53 8.00 -14.01
CA CYS A 259 8.59 9.43 -13.69
C CYS A 259 8.91 10.28 -14.93
N ASP A 260 9.82 9.82 -15.77
CA ASP A 260 10.17 10.49 -17.04
C ASP A 260 8.95 10.53 -17.97
N TYR A 261 8.21 9.43 -18.07
CA TYR A 261 6.98 9.37 -18.86
C TYR A 261 5.96 10.42 -18.40
N PHE A 262 5.64 10.50 -17.11
CA PHE A 262 4.67 11.46 -16.60
C PHE A 262 5.17 12.90 -16.66
N THR A 263 6.47 13.14 -16.52
CA THR A 263 7.08 14.46 -16.71
C THR A 263 6.90 14.93 -18.15
N ALA A 264 7.15 14.06 -19.12
CA ALA A 264 6.93 14.36 -20.54
C ALA A 264 5.45 14.58 -20.86
N GLN A 265 4.54 13.82 -20.24
CA GLN A 265 3.10 14.03 -20.42
C GLN A 265 2.62 15.37 -19.86
N TYR A 266 3.17 15.80 -18.72
CA TYR A 266 2.85 17.11 -18.16
C TYR A 266 3.31 18.26 -19.08
N GLU A 267 4.52 18.18 -19.63
CA GLU A 267 5.03 19.15 -20.59
C GLU A 267 4.17 19.20 -21.86
N LYS A 268 3.66 18.06 -22.31
CA LYS A 268 2.87 17.93 -23.54
C LYS A 268 1.41 18.35 -23.37
N THR A 269 0.78 17.98 -22.27
CA THR A 269 -0.67 18.06 -22.06
C THR A 269 -1.10 18.96 -20.91
N GLY A 270 -0.21 19.28 -19.98
CA GLY A 270 -0.53 19.93 -18.71
C GLY A 270 -1.28 19.07 -17.72
N ARG A 271 -1.46 17.77 -17.99
CA ARG A 271 -2.20 16.85 -17.14
C ARG A 271 -1.39 16.50 -15.90
N LYS A 272 -1.92 16.85 -14.73
CA LYS A 272 -1.30 16.57 -13.44
C LYS A 272 -1.48 15.12 -13.05
N VAL A 273 -0.42 14.49 -12.57
CA VAL A 273 -0.44 13.11 -12.08
C VAL A 273 0.35 13.02 -10.76
N ILE A 274 -0.26 12.37 -9.77
CA ILE A 274 0.40 12.01 -8.53
C ILE A 274 0.47 10.50 -8.42
N VAL A 275 1.64 9.98 -8.06
CA VAL A 275 1.94 8.55 -7.99
C VAL A 275 2.34 8.18 -6.58
N ALA A 276 1.69 7.17 -6.01
CA ALA A 276 2.19 6.48 -4.82
C ALA A 276 2.55 5.04 -5.19
N MET A 277 3.71 4.58 -4.73
CA MET A 277 4.13 3.19 -4.84
C MET A 277 4.55 2.68 -3.48
N ALA A 278 4.15 1.45 -3.15
CA ALA A 278 4.63 0.74 -1.97
C ALA A 278 4.94 -0.72 -2.30
N GLY A 279 5.89 -1.32 -1.57
CA GLY A 279 6.08 -2.76 -1.60
C GLY A 279 4.92 -3.48 -0.91
N ASP A 280 4.50 -4.61 -1.44
CA ASP A 280 3.41 -5.40 -0.85
C ASP A 280 3.85 -6.14 0.41
N HIS A 281 5.03 -6.68 0.42
CA HIS A 281 5.68 -7.37 1.54
C HIS A 281 7.17 -7.56 1.24
N ALA A 282 7.97 -7.89 2.26
CA ALA A 282 9.33 -8.39 2.07
C ALA A 282 9.30 -9.82 1.50
N PRO A 283 10.37 -10.26 0.80
CA PRO A 283 10.47 -11.65 0.38
C PRO A 283 10.56 -12.58 1.59
N SER A 284 10.04 -13.80 1.47
CA SER A 284 9.92 -14.73 2.59
C SER A 284 11.24 -15.06 3.29
N PHE A 285 12.36 -15.01 2.56
CA PHE A 285 13.68 -15.32 3.14
C PHE A 285 14.27 -14.20 4.01
N VAL A 286 13.64 -13.03 4.11
CA VAL A 286 14.13 -11.92 4.96
C VAL A 286 14.37 -12.37 6.39
N LYS A 287 13.51 -13.21 6.94
CA LYS A 287 13.63 -13.74 8.30
C LYS A 287 14.88 -14.60 8.54
N HIS A 288 15.48 -15.14 7.48
CA HIS A 288 16.67 -15.99 7.55
C HIS A 288 17.98 -15.20 7.44
N VAL A 289 17.93 -13.97 6.95
CA VAL A 289 19.11 -13.11 6.73
C VAL A 289 19.10 -11.85 7.60
N ALA A 290 18.00 -11.57 8.28
CA ALA A 290 17.89 -10.43 9.18
C ALA A 290 18.86 -10.57 10.38
N ASP A 291 19.59 -9.50 10.66
CA ASP A 291 20.51 -9.40 11.77
C ASP A 291 19.82 -8.74 12.97
N ALA A 292 19.71 -9.46 14.08
CA ALA A 292 19.06 -8.98 15.29
C ALA A 292 19.70 -7.70 15.86
N SER A 293 20.96 -7.41 15.53
CA SER A 293 21.63 -6.18 16.00
C SER A 293 21.09 -4.90 15.37
N PHE A 294 20.27 -5.01 14.30
CA PHE A 294 19.63 -3.88 13.65
C PHE A 294 18.39 -3.34 14.40
N ALA A 295 17.94 -4.05 15.43
CA ALA A 295 16.79 -3.67 16.23
C ALA A 295 17.06 -3.80 17.73
N ALA A 296 16.35 -3.02 18.54
CA ALA A 296 16.50 -3.04 20.00
C ALA A 296 15.84 -4.28 20.62
N THR A 297 14.75 -4.78 20.01
CA THR A 297 13.96 -5.94 20.45
C THR A 297 13.58 -6.83 19.29
N ASP A 298 13.14 -8.06 19.56
CA ASP A 298 12.62 -8.97 18.56
C ASP A 298 11.36 -8.39 17.88
N ASN A 299 10.50 -7.71 18.62
CA ASN A 299 9.31 -7.05 18.08
C ASN A 299 9.69 -5.92 17.11
N ASP A 300 10.70 -5.13 17.45
CA ASP A 300 11.22 -4.09 16.55
C ASP A 300 11.78 -4.70 15.27
N LEU A 301 12.50 -5.82 15.37
CA LEU A 301 13.02 -6.51 14.20
C LEU A 301 11.92 -7.06 13.31
N GLN A 302 10.88 -7.64 13.90
CA GLN A 302 9.70 -8.10 13.14
C GLN A 302 9.00 -6.93 12.43
N LEU A 303 8.90 -5.78 13.08
CA LEU A 303 8.32 -4.59 12.47
C LEU A 303 9.19 -4.09 11.30
N LEU A 304 10.51 -4.10 11.44
CA LEU A 304 11.44 -3.76 10.34
C LEU A 304 11.30 -4.72 9.16
N GLN A 305 11.10 -6.03 9.39
CA GLN A 305 10.86 -7.00 8.32
C GLN A 305 9.54 -6.78 7.59
N ARG A 306 8.58 -6.11 8.20
CA ARG A 306 7.29 -5.74 7.60
C ARG A 306 7.27 -4.32 7.04
N SER A 307 8.35 -3.56 7.20
CA SER A 307 8.47 -2.18 6.73
C SER A 307 8.89 -2.16 5.26
N THR A 308 7.97 -1.89 4.36
CA THR A 308 8.23 -1.83 2.92
C THR A 308 8.38 -0.38 2.46
N PRO A 309 9.29 -0.07 1.53
CA PRO A 309 9.45 1.29 1.01
C PRO A 309 8.17 1.78 0.35
N PHE A 310 7.86 3.06 0.54
CA PHE A 310 6.91 3.78 -0.28
C PHE A 310 7.49 5.12 -0.73
N PHE A 311 6.95 5.63 -1.83
CA PHE A 311 7.09 7.04 -2.18
C PHE A 311 5.75 7.61 -2.65
N ILE A 312 5.62 8.93 -2.54
CA ILE A 312 4.58 9.72 -3.20
C ILE A 312 5.31 10.78 -4.02
N TRP A 313 5.09 10.77 -5.33
CA TRP A 313 5.72 11.66 -6.28
C TRP A 313 4.67 12.27 -7.22
N ALA A 314 4.90 13.49 -7.68
CA ALA A 314 4.03 14.11 -8.66
C ALA A 314 4.83 14.74 -9.80
N ASN A 315 4.19 14.84 -10.97
CA ASN A 315 4.76 15.56 -12.12
C ASN A 315 4.49 17.08 -12.05
N TYR A 316 3.94 17.56 -10.94
CA TYR A 316 3.70 18.96 -10.61
C TYR A 316 4.15 19.22 -9.15
N PRO A 317 4.39 20.49 -8.73
CA PRO A 317 4.87 20.77 -7.38
C PRO A 317 3.93 20.27 -6.28
N LEU A 318 4.47 19.50 -5.31
CA LEU A 318 3.76 19.09 -4.11
C LEU A 318 3.95 20.14 -3.00
N GLU A 319 2.84 20.59 -2.39
CA GLU A 319 2.84 21.70 -1.41
C GLU A 319 2.75 21.22 0.05
N HIS A 320 2.33 19.98 0.30
CA HIS A 320 1.98 19.49 1.64
C HIS A 320 2.82 18.29 2.11
N THR A 321 4.06 18.15 1.62
CA THR A 321 4.90 16.99 1.88
C THR A 321 5.20 16.74 3.37
N ALA A 322 5.28 17.80 4.18
CA ALA A 322 5.51 17.67 5.62
C ALA A 322 4.38 16.89 6.35
N ALA A 323 3.15 16.97 5.85
CA ALA A 323 2.01 16.25 6.42
C ALA A 323 2.06 14.73 6.17
N ALA A 324 2.89 14.29 5.23
CA ALA A 324 3.06 12.87 4.91
C ALA A 324 4.12 12.17 5.77
N THR A 325 4.85 12.91 6.61
CA THR A 325 5.93 12.35 7.41
C THR A 325 5.50 12.09 8.84
N SER A 326 5.99 11.01 9.46
CA SER A 326 5.92 10.82 10.89
C SER A 326 6.88 11.79 11.59
N THR A 327 6.57 12.14 12.85
CA THR A 327 7.16 13.35 13.49
C THR A 327 8.66 13.20 13.73
N THR A 328 9.13 12.03 14.25
CA THR A 328 10.52 11.82 14.66
C THR A 328 11.10 10.46 14.27
N ASP A 329 10.31 9.61 13.66
CA ASP A 329 10.80 8.32 13.13
C ASP A 329 11.68 8.57 11.89
N PRO A 330 12.98 8.21 11.93
CA PRO A 330 13.88 8.44 10.79
C PRO A 330 13.49 7.62 9.55
N LEU A 331 12.72 6.53 9.71
CA LEU A 331 12.24 5.71 8.60
C LEU A 331 10.89 6.20 8.03
N ASN A 332 10.29 7.21 8.64
CA ASN A 332 8.97 7.72 8.25
C ASN A 332 7.97 6.59 8.02
N ARG A 333 7.78 5.74 9.04
CA ARG A 333 6.89 4.57 8.95
C ARG A 333 5.46 4.93 9.25
N MET A 334 4.54 4.35 8.49
CA MET A 334 3.11 4.38 8.77
C MET A 334 2.48 3.02 8.41
N ASP A 335 1.33 2.75 8.99
CA ASP A 335 0.52 1.58 8.63
C ASP A 335 0.14 1.65 7.15
N MET A 336 0.04 0.49 6.48
CA MET A 336 -0.38 0.42 5.07
C MET A 336 -1.75 1.10 4.85
N VAL A 337 -2.65 1.00 5.82
CA VAL A 337 -3.99 1.61 5.75
C VAL A 337 -3.97 3.14 5.67
N MET A 338 -2.85 3.76 6.03
CA MET A 338 -2.67 5.22 6.01
C MET A 338 -2.10 5.74 4.69
N LEU A 339 -1.57 4.89 3.83
CA LEU A 339 -0.95 5.34 2.57
C LEU A 339 -1.96 6.03 1.67
N THR A 340 -3.10 5.42 1.43
CA THR A 340 -4.14 6.00 0.56
C THR A 340 -4.70 7.32 1.09
N PRO A 341 -5.11 7.45 2.37
CA PRO A 341 -5.48 8.77 2.91
C PRO A 341 -4.38 9.83 2.76
N THR A 342 -3.12 9.44 2.98
CA THR A 342 -1.98 10.35 2.79
C THR A 342 -1.83 10.78 1.33
N LEU A 343 -2.00 9.87 0.39
CA LEU A 343 -1.99 10.17 -1.05
C LEU A 343 -3.09 11.17 -1.41
N LEU A 344 -4.32 10.94 -0.95
CA LEU A 344 -5.45 11.84 -1.22
C LEU A 344 -5.21 13.24 -0.61
N GLN A 345 -4.63 13.31 0.57
CA GLN A 345 -4.21 14.57 1.20
C GLN A 345 -3.16 15.30 0.35
N GLN A 346 -2.14 14.59 -0.12
CA GLN A 346 -1.10 15.16 -1.00
C GLN A 346 -1.67 15.66 -2.33
N ALA A 347 -2.69 14.96 -2.84
CA ALA A 347 -3.40 15.36 -4.05
C ALA A 347 -4.34 16.56 -3.85
N GLY A 348 -4.57 16.98 -2.61
CA GLY A 348 -5.46 18.09 -2.27
C GLY A 348 -6.95 17.76 -2.48
N LEU A 349 -7.33 16.49 -2.41
CA LEU A 349 -8.72 16.07 -2.57
C LEU A 349 -9.53 16.30 -1.29
N PRO A 350 -10.87 16.45 -1.40
CA PRO A 350 -11.75 16.35 -0.24
C PRO A 350 -11.52 15.04 0.49
N LEU A 351 -11.58 15.05 1.83
CA LEU A 351 -11.38 13.88 2.66
C LEU A 351 -12.68 13.53 3.41
N SER A 352 -12.94 12.23 3.57
CA SER A 352 -14.00 11.76 4.46
C SER A 352 -13.57 11.86 5.93
N ASP A 353 -14.53 11.81 6.85
CA ASP A 353 -14.23 11.71 8.28
C ASP A 353 -13.34 10.52 8.59
N TYR A 354 -13.55 9.40 7.91
CA TYR A 354 -12.71 8.20 8.05
C TYR A 354 -11.26 8.45 7.67
N TYR A 355 -11.02 9.08 6.53
CA TYR A 355 -9.66 9.41 6.10
C TYR A 355 -9.00 10.46 6.98
N GLU A 356 -9.75 11.47 7.42
CA GLU A 356 -9.25 12.47 8.36
C GLU A 356 -8.88 11.85 9.71
N TYR A 357 -9.71 10.92 10.21
CA TYR A 357 -9.40 10.18 11.43
C TYR A 357 -8.07 9.42 11.32
N LEU A 358 -7.85 8.71 10.21
CA LEU A 358 -6.59 7.98 9.97
C LEU A 358 -5.38 8.92 9.90
N LEU A 359 -5.51 10.06 9.27
CA LEU A 359 -4.43 11.05 9.17
C LEU A 359 -4.11 11.67 10.55
N GLU A 360 -5.11 11.91 11.35
CA GLU A 360 -4.90 12.40 12.73
C GLU A 360 -4.31 11.30 13.62
N MET A 361 -4.81 10.06 13.51
CA MET A 361 -4.23 8.91 14.22
C MET A 361 -2.74 8.73 13.86
N LYS A 362 -2.35 8.93 12.60
CA LYS A 362 -0.96 8.85 12.16
C LYS A 362 -0.02 9.76 12.97
N HIS A 363 -0.47 10.92 13.38
CA HIS A 363 0.32 11.86 14.18
C HIS A 363 0.38 11.50 15.68
N ASN A 364 -0.35 10.47 16.10
CA ASN A 364 -0.36 9.98 17.49
C ASN A 364 0.24 8.56 17.58
N THR A 365 -0.27 7.64 16.79
CA THR A 365 0.27 6.31 16.63
C THR A 365 0.20 5.91 15.16
N PRO A 366 1.32 6.02 14.43
CA PRO A 366 1.32 5.78 12.98
C PRO A 366 1.15 4.31 12.59
N VAL A 367 1.31 3.37 13.52
CA VAL A 367 1.17 1.93 13.26
C VAL A 367 0.40 1.25 14.38
N VAL A 368 -0.61 0.47 14.01
CA VAL A 368 -1.36 -0.43 14.89
C VAL A 368 -1.30 -1.83 14.29
N THR A 369 -0.84 -2.83 15.05
CA THR A 369 -0.68 -4.18 14.53
C THR A 369 -1.67 -5.16 15.14
N ALA A 370 -1.90 -6.29 14.45
CA ALA A 370 -2.71 -7.39 14.95
C ALA A 370 -2.06 -8.16 16.13
N ALA A 371 -0.77 -7.94 16.40
CA ALA A 371 -0.02 -8.58 17.49
C ALA A 371 -0.14 -7.84 18.83
N ASN A 372 -1.13 -6.98 18.99
CA ASN A 372 -1.36 -6.15 20.17
C ASN A 372 -0.24 -5.13 20.47
N ASP A 373 0.43 -4.68 19.43
CA ASP A 373 1.46 -3.65 19.50
C ASP A 373 1.06 -2.44 18.70
N TYR A 374 1.63 -1.30 19.02
CA TYR A 374 1.61 -0.12 18.18
C TYR A 374 2.98 0.57 18.18
N MET A 375 3.20 1.38 17.17
CA MET A 375 4.40 2.20 17.07
C MET A 375 4.05 3.64 17.40
N LYS A 376 4.89 4.26 18.22
CA LYS A 376 4.82 5.69 18.55
C LYS A 376 5.45 6.53 17.43
N VAL A 377 5.23 7.83 17.50
CA VAL A 377 5.76 8.81 16.52
C VAL A 377 7.29 8.90 16.47
N ASP A 378 8.00 8.34 17.46
CA ASP A 378 9.45 8.25 17.49
C ASP A 378 10.00 6.93 16.91
N GLY A 379 9.13 6.04 16.47
CA GLY A 379 9.50 4.73 15.92
C GLY A 379 9.63 3.62 16.96
N SER A 380 9.52 3.91 18.26
CA SER A 380 9.51 2.89 19.31
C SER A 380 8.18 2.15 19.36
N THR A 381 8.23 0.86 19.70
CA THR A 381 7.04 0.02 19.86
C THR A 381 6.57 -0.04 21.31
N ALA A 382 5.28 -0.23 21.50
CA ALA A 382 4.65 -0.45 22.80
C ALA A 382 3.53 -1.47 22.69
N GLU A 383 3.26 -2.18 23.79
CA GLU A 383 2.14 -3.12 23.87
C GLU A 383 0.83 -2.39 24.16
N TYR A 384 -0.29 -2.95 23.73
CA TYR A 384 -1.62 -2.49 24.13
C TYR A 384 -1.72 -2.41 25.65
N GLY A 385 -2.35 -1.34 26.16
CA GLY A 385 -2.49 -1.05 27.56
C GLY A 385 -1.35 -0.25 28.17
N ALA A 386 -0.23 -0.07 27.46
CA ALA A 386 0.90 0.72 27.95
C ALA A 386 0.63 2.24 27.94
N ASP A 387 -0.19 2.70 27.01
CA ASP A 387 -0.55 4.10 26.85
C ASP A 387 -2.06 4.23 26.53
N PRO A 388 -2.89 4.67 27.51
CA PRO A 388 -4.32 4.79 27.29
C PRO A 388 -4.73 5.74 26.15
N ALA A 389 -3.94 6.77 25.86
CA ALA A 389 -4.25 7.70 24.78
C ALA A 389 -4.05 7.04 23.41
N LEU A 390 -3.01 6.22 23.26
CA LEU A 390 -2.78 5.46 22.03
C LEU A 390 -3.79 4.31 21.88
N ASP A 391 -4.16 3.65 22.98
CA ASP A 391 -5.23 2.64 23.00
C ASP A 391 -6.57 3.21 22.48
N GLU A 392 -6.89 4.44 22.84
CA GLU A 392 -8.10 5.14 22.39
C GLU A 392 -8.14 5.34 20.87
N TRP A 393 -7.00 5.74 20.27
CA TRP A 393 -6.90 5.86 18.81
C TRP A 393 -7.10 4.53 18.11
N ALA A 394 -6.46 3.48 18.59
CA ALA A 394 -6.58 2.14 18.02
C ALA A 394 -8.02 1.59 18.14
N LYS A 395 -8.64 1.73 19.31
CA LYS A 395 -10.04 1.31 19.53
C LYS A 395 -11.02 2.06 18.64
N GLY A 396 -10.84 3.37 18.51
CA GLY A 396 -11.67 4.20 17.65
C GLY A 396 -11.55 3.79 16.18
N TYR A 397 -10.35 3.50 15.73
CA TYR A 397 -10.12 3.01 14.39
C TYR A 397 -10.88 1.70 14.10
N LEU A 398 -10.82 0.74 15.01
CA LEU A 398 -11.54 -0.53 14.86
C LEU A 398 -13.07 -0.37 14.86
N MET A 399 -13.59 0.61 15.61
CA MET A 399 -15.01 0.97 15.55
C MET A 399 -15.43 1.46 14.17
N LEU A 400 -14.61 2.32 13.55
CA LEU A 400 -14.88 2.84 12.21
C LEU A 400 -14.77 1.75 11.16
N GLU A 401 -13.74 0.90 11.25
CA GLU A 401 -13.57 -0.24 10.36
C GLU A 401 -14.77 -1.19 10.42
N TYR A 402 -15.22 -1.55 11.62
CA TYR A 402 -16.37 -2.43 11.78
C TYR A 402 -17.66 -1.78 11.27
N ASN A 403 -17.84 -0.47 11.45
CA ASN A 403 -18.97 0.26 10.86
C ASN A 403 -19.01 0.15 9.34
N ASN A 404 -17.83 0.11 8.70
CA ASN A 404 -17.74 -0.06 7.23
C ASN A 404 -18.13 -1.48 6.78
N ILE A 405 -17.62 -2.53 7.44
CA ILE A 405 -17.63 -3.89 6.91
C ILE A 405 -18.29 -4.95 7.80
N GLY A 406 -18.64 -4.60 9.02
CA GLY A 406 -19.24 -5.55 9.98
C GLY A 406 -20.67 -5.93 9.59
N ALA A 407 -20.98 -7.24 9.65
CA ALA A 407 -22.31 -7.75 9.27
C ALA A 407 -23.44 -7.24 10.17
N HIS A 408 -23.14 -6.90 11.41
CA HIS A 408 -24.13 -6.42 12.40
C HIS A 408 -24.09 -4.90 12.61
N ALA A 409 -23.23 -4.19 11.87
CA ALA A 409 -23.16 -2.75 11.94
C ALA A 409 -24.27 -2.12 11.10
N LYS A 410 -24.88 -1.07 11.64
CA LYS A 410 -25.67 -0.12 10.85
C LYS A 410 -24.72 0.98 10.37
N ARG A 411 -24.21 0.81 9.14
CA ARG A 411 -23.28 1.75 8.56
C ARG A 411 -23.87 3.16 8.50
N ASP A 412 -23.08 4.13 8.97
CA ASP A 412 -23.31 5.54 8.68
C ASP A 412 -22.43 5.95 7.47
N GLN A 413 -23.03 5.99 6.29
CA GLN A 413 -22.29 6.27 5.04
C GLN A 413 -21.63 7.65 5.05
N SER A 414 -22.15 8.61 5.81
CA SER A 414 -21.57 9.95 5.92
C SER A 414 -20.14 9.95 6.49
N ILE A 415 -19.76 8.92 7.23
CA ILE A 415 -18.39 8.74 7.74
C ILE A 415 -17.40 8.50 6.60
N PHE A 416 -17.86 7.88 5.51
CA PHE A 416 -17.02 7.39 4.42
C PHE A 416 -17.17 8.20 3.13
N ASP A 417 -18.12 9.09 3.05
CA ASP A 417 -18.32 9.97 1.91
C ASP A 417 -17.45 11.25 2.04
N PRO A 418 -17.13 11.92 0.92
CA PRO A 418 -16.47 13.22 0.97
C PRO A 418 -17.27 14.21 1.83
N ALA A 419 -16.58 15.04 2.61
CA ALA A 419 -17.20 16.16 3.30
C ALA A 419 -17.86 17.12 2.27
N GLU A 420 -19.07 17.63 2.59
CA GLU A 420 -19.78 18.60 1.75
C GLU A 420 -19.08 19.97 1.73
#